data_54a05fc756d57c7ff572c2a4113f7ee7
#
_entry.id   54a05fc756d57c7ff572c2a4113f7ee7
#
_cell.length_a   1.000
_cell.length_b   1.000
_cell.length_c   1.000
_cell.angle_alpha   90.00
_cell.angle_beta   90.00
_cell.angle_gamma   90.00
#
_symmetry.space_group_name_H-M   'P 1'
#
loop_
_entity.id
_entity.type
_entity.pdbx_description
1 polymer ?
#
loop_
_entity_poly.entity_id
_entity_poly.type
_entity_poly.pdbx_seq_one_letter_code
_entity_poly.pdbx_strand_id
1 'polypeptide(L)'
;MHLAAGAAALAAGPRIARAQAYPSRPVRIIVPFPAGQASDTVARLVGQSLSERLAQPFVIENRTGAGGNIGTESVVRATPDGHTLLLMGCRTR
;
A
#
# COMPACT_ATOMS: atom_id res chain seq x y z
N MET A 1 25.42 -10.39 -34.22
CA MET A 1 25.08 -10.01 -33.93
C MET A 1 24.00 -10.15 -33.48
N HIS A 2 23.22 -10.78 -33.41
CA HIS A 2 22.13 -10.96 -32.93
C HIS A 2 22.14 -11.10 -31.59
N LEU A 3 23.08 -11.32 -30.99
CA LEU A 3 23.10 -11.25 -29.65
C LEU A 3 22.76 -9.93 -29.15
N ALA A 4 23.08 -8.93 -29.85
CA ALA A 4 22.68 -7.61 -29.50
C ALA A 4 21.20 -7.51 -29.46
N ALA A 5 20.55 -8.21 -30.35
CA ALA A 5 19.10 -8.22 -30.32
C ALA A 5 18.61 -8.90 -29.07
N GLY A 6 19.28 -9.94 -28.66
CA GLY A 6 18.91 -10.61 -27.45
C GLY A 6 19.08 -9.68 -26.26
N ALA A 7 20.13 -8.89 -26.28
CA ALA A 7 20.32 -7.94 -25.21
C ALA A 7 19.21 -6.90 -25.20
N ALA A 8 18.78 -6.50 -26.37
CA ALA A 8 17.68 -5.55 -26.44
C ALA A 8 16.42 -6.16 -25.85
N ALA A 9 16.21 -7.42 -26.10
CA ALA A 9 15.07 -8.10 -25.50
C ALA A 9 15.20 -8.09 -23.98
N LEU A 10 16.41 -8.24 -23.50
CA LEU A 10 16.60 -8.17 -22.08
C LEU A 10 16.33 -6.78 -21.56
N ALA A 11 16.51 -5.76 -22.36
CA ALA A 11 16.20 -4.42 -21.92
C ALA A 11 14.75 -4.28 -21.57
N ALA A 12 13.89 -5.13 -22.09
CA ALA A 12 12.50 -5.11 -21.67
C ALA A 12 12.37 -5.58 -20.22
N GLY A 13 13.26 -6.45 -19.78
CA GLY A 13 13.21 -6.91 -18.42
C GLY A 13 13.31 -5.81 -17.40
N PRO A 14 14.28 -4.87 -17.54
CA PRO A 14 14.34 -3.78 -16.57
C PRO A 14 13.08 -2.96 -16.53
N ARG A 15 12.43 -2.75 -17.65
CA ARG A 15 11.20 -2.03 -17.62
C ARG A 15 10.11 -2.79 -16.90
N ILE A 16 10.04 -4.07 -17.13
CA ILE A 16 9.08 -4.89 -16.44
C ILE A 16 9.35 -4.88 -14.95
N ALA A 17 10.60 -5.00 -14.56
CA ALA A 17 10.95 -4.98 -13.16
C ALA A 17 10.56 -3.65 -12.54
N ARG A 18 10.75 -2.55 -13.28
CA ARG A 18 10.38 -1.26 -12.75
C ARG A 18 8.88 -1.13 -12.63
N ALA A 19 8.13 -1.66 -13.59
CA ALA A 19 6.67 -1.63 -13.50
C ALA A 19 6.19 -2.47 -12.34
N GLN A 20 6.96 -3.50 -11.96
CA GLN A 20 6.59 -4.36 -10.87
C GLN A 20 7.28 -3.99 -9.56
N ALA A 21 7.93 -2.85 -9.52
CA ALA A 21 8.67 -2.43 -8.34
C ALA A 21 7.75 -1.81 -7.29
N TYR A 22 6.52 -2.22 -7.26
CA TYR A 22 5.63 -1.83 -6.19
C TYR A 22 5.99 -2.60 -4.92
N PRO A 23 6.02 -1.94 -3.77
CA PRO A 23 5.87 -0.48 -3.61
C PRO A 23 7.19 0.22 -3.94
N SER A 24 7.09 1.34 -4.65
CA SER A 24 8.28 2.10 -5.03
C SER A 24 8.62 3.18 -4.01
N ARG A 25 7.78 3.36 -3.02
CA ARG A 25 7.95 4.34 -1.96
C ARG A 25 7.09 3.91 -0.78
N PRO A 26 7.18 4.56 0.37
CA PRO A 26 6.37 4.19 1.52
C PRO A 26 4.88 4.17 1.21
N VAL A 27 4.18 3.20 1.79
CA VAL A 27 2.75 3.01 1.59
C VAL A 27 2.04 3.46 2.85
N ARG A 28 0.95 4.19 2.68
CA ARG A 28 0.13 4.64 3.80
C ARG A 28 -1.07 3.72 3.94
N ILE A 29 -1.31 3.26 5.13
CA ILE A 29 -2.52 2.49 5.44
C ILE A 29 -3.39 3.37 6.33
N ILE A 30 -4.50 3.81 5.79
CA ILE A 30 -5.43 4.66 6.51
C ILE A 30 -6.38 3.78 7.29
N VAL A 31 -6.43 4.01 8.59
CA VAL A 31 -7.35 3.31 9.48
C VAL A 31 -8.32 4.37 10.00
N PRO A 32 -9.59 4.31 9.59
CA PRO A 32 -10.54 5.36 9.93
C PRO A 32 -11.12 5.20 11.34
N PHE A 33 -10.35 4.63 12.24
CA PHE A 33 -10.75 4.40 13.62
C PHE A 33 -9.64 4.80 14.56
N PRO A 34 -9.93 5.06 15.84
CA PRO A 34 -8.92 5.51 16.79
C PRO A 34 -7.82 4.47 16.98
N ALA A 35 -6.64 4.96 17.29
CA ALA A 35 -5.51 4.10 17.60
C ALA A 35 -5.82 3.28 18.85
N GLY A 36 -5.26 2.08 18.90
CA GLY A 36 -5.41 1.20 20.06
C GLY A 36 -6.60 0.27 19.99
N GLN A 37 -7.47 0.43 19.01
CA GLN A 37 -8.57 -0.50 18.84
C GLN A 37 -8.13 -1.70 17.99
N ALA A 38 -9.03 -2.67 17.84
CA ALA A 38 -8.71 -3.89 17.13
C ALA A 38 -8.24 -3.63 15.70
N SER A 39 -8.90 -2.69 15.01
CA SER A 39 -8.51 -2.35 13.65
C SER A 39 -7.08 -1.83 13.58
N ASP A 40 -6.71 -1.00 14.55
CA ASP A 40 -5.36 -0.46 14.59
C ASP A 40 -4.34 -1.55 14.83
N THR A 41 -4.62 -2.45 15.74
CA THR A 41 -3.72 -3.57 16.03
C THR A 41 -3.49 -4.42 14.80
N VAL A 42 -4.58 -4.78 14.10
CA VAL A 42 -4.48 -5.57 12.89
C VAL A 42 -3.69 -4.82 11.83
N ALA A 43 -3.95 -3.52 11.68
CA ALA A 43 -3.25 -2.72 10.67
C ALA A 43 -1.75 -2.71 10.94
N ARG A 44 -1.36 -2.57 12.20
CA ARG A 44 0.06 -2.51 12.53
C ARG A 44 0.75 -3.84 12.32
N LEU A 45 0.06 -4.94 12.63
CA LEU A 45 0.63 -6.27 12.37
C LEU A 45 0.78 -6.52 10.88
N VAL A 46 -0.26 -6.21 10.10
CA VAL A 46 -0.22 -6.39 8.66
C VAL A 46 0.84 -5.46 8.04
N GLY A 47 0.88 -4.22 8.50
CA GLY A 47 1.84 -3.25 7.97
C GLY A 47 3.27 -3.68 8.23
N GLN A 48 3.53 -4.20 9.42
CA GLN A 48 4.88 -4.67 9.74
C GLN A 48 5.26 -5.85 8.85
N SER A 49 4.35 -6.79 8.68
CA SER A 49 4.61 -7.95 7.84
C SER A 49 4.88 -7.53 6.39
N LEU A 50 4.08 -6.62 5.88
CA LEU A 50 4.26 -6.15 4.51
C LEU A 50 5.56 -5.36 4.36
N SER A 51 5.91 -4.56 5.38
CA SER A 51 7.17 -3.81 5.34
C SER A 51 8.36 -4.74 5.21
N GLU A 52 8.31 -5.84 5.94
CA GLU A 52 9.41 -6.79 5.91
C GLU A 52 9.47 -7.53 4.59
N ARG A 53 8.32 -7.85 4.02
CA ARG A 53 8.28 -8.62 2.77
C ARG A 53 8.55 -7.78 1.55
N LEU A 54 8.14 -6.52 1.57
CA LEU A 54 8.18 -5.69 0.39
C LEU A 54 9.26 -4.62 0.44
N ALA A 55 10.00 -4.55 1.55
CA ALA A 55 11.17 -3.68 1.70
C ALA A 55 10.83 -2.19 1.57
N GLN A 56 9.62 -1.81 1.94
CA GLN A 56 9.21 -0.41 2.03
C GLN A 56 8.38 -0.23 3.28
N PRO A 57 8.46 0.93 3.93
CA PRO A 57 7.64 1.15 5.12
C PRO A 57 6.15 1.17 4.78
N PHE A 58 5.37 0.54 5.63
CA PHE A 58 3.92 0.64 5.58
C PHE A 58 3.50 1.42 6.81
N VAL A 59 3.13 2.66 6.61
CA VAL A 59 2.86 3.62 7.69
C VAL A 59 1.37 3.63 7.99
N ILE A 60 1.04 3.46 9.26
CA ILE A 60 -0.35 3.43 9.70
C ILE A 60 -0.76 4.84 10.09
N GLU A 61 -1.85 5.34 9.51
CA GLU A 61 -2.41 6.62 9.86
C GLU A 61 -3.83 6.44 10.33
N ASN A 62 -4.09 6.85 11.56
CA ASN A 62 -5.44 6.78 12.11
C ASN A 62 -6.12 8.11 11.80
N ARG A 63 -7.09 8.08 10.89
CA ARG A 63 -7.85 9.26 10.50
C ARG A 63 -9.29 9.06 10.89
N THR A 64 -9.66 9.56 12.04
CA THR A 64 -10.99 9.38 12.59
C THR A 64 -11.88 10.55 12.21
N GLY A 65 -13.17 10.39 12.49
CA GLY A 65 -14.13 11.45 12.28
C GLY A 65 -15.29 11.00 11.39
N ALA A 66 -16.46 11.53 11.68
CA ALA A 66 -17.68 11.29 10.91
C ALA A 66 -17.93 9.79 10.68
N GLY A 67 -17.72 8.96 11.69
CA GLY A 67 -17.96 7.53 11.59
C GLY A 67 -17.01 6.83 10.66
N GLY A 68 -15.84 7.39 10.44
CA GLY A 68 -14.86 6.81 9.53
C GLY A 68 -14.89 7.40 8.13
N ASN A 69 -15.82 8.32 7.86
CA ASN A 69 -15.95 8.86 6.51
C ASN A 69 -14.78 9.74 6.12
N ILE A 70 -14.19 10.44 7.08
CA ILE A 70 -13.08 11.34 6.76
C ILE A 70 -11.88 10.52 6.30
N GLY A 71 -11.54 9.47 7.02
CA GLY A 71 -10.43 8.60 6.61
C GLY A 71 -10.71 7.92 5.28
N THR A 72 -11.91 7.39 5.12
CA THR A 72 -12.29 6.71 3.88
C THR A 72 -12.19 7.66 2.69
N GLU A 73 -12.67 8.90 2.86
CA GLU A 73 -12.63 9.85 1.77
C GLU A 73 -11.19 10.20 1.39
N SER A 74 -10.29 10.25 2.35
CA SER A 74 -8.90 10.56 2.05
C SER A 74 -8.29 9.50 1.13
N VAL A 75 -8.72 8.25 1.26
CA VAL A 75 -8.23 7.19 0.38
C VAL A 75 -8.87 7.30 -1.00
N VAL A 76 -10.18 7.59 -1.03
CA VAL A 76 -10.88 7.72 -2.30
C VAL A 76 -10.26 8.84 -3.15
N ARG A 77 -9.81 9.90 -2.51
CA ARG A 77 -9.23 11.04 -3.22
C ARG A 77 -7.75 10.87 -3.50
N ALA A 78 -7.11 9.85 -2.95
CA ALA A 78 -5.70 9.64 -3.17
C ALA A 78 -5.45 9.13 -4.58
N THR A 79 -4.23 9.30 -5.06
CA THR A 79 -3.82 8.75 -6.34
C THR A 79 -3.98 7.24 -6.31
N PRO A 80 -4.66 6.64 -7.28
CA PRO A 80 -4.94 5.20 -7.24
C PRO A 80 -3.76 4.38 -7.74
N ASP A 81 -2.65 4.45 -7.04
CA ASP A 81 -1.42 3.75 -7.42
C ASP A 81 -1.01 2.69 -6.41
N GLY A 82 -1.86 2.40 -5.44
CA GLY A 82 -1.58 1.37 -4.45
C GLY A 82 -0.72 1.82 -3.29
N HIS A 83 -0.36 3.09 -3.20
CA HIS A 83 0.46 3.60 -2.12
C HIS A 83 -0.35 4.27 -1.02
N THR A 84 -1.66 4.25 -1.12
CA THR A 84 -2.57 4.68 -0.07
C THR A 84 -3.66 3.63 0.02
N LEU A 85 -3.70 2.92 1.14
CA LEU A 85 -4.62 1.81 1.33
C LEU A 85 -5.57 2.13 2.46
N LEU A 86 -6.72 1.48 2.46
CA LEU A 86 -7.73 1.65 3.49
C LEU A 86 -7.94 0.31 4.19
N LEU A 87 -7.88 0.31 5.51
CA LEU A 87 -8.20 -0.86 6.28
C LEU A 87 -9.48 -0.58 7.04
N MET A 88 -10.55 -1.26 6.68
CA MET A 88 -11.84 -1.10 7.30
C MET A 88 -12.25 -2.36 8.00
N GLY A 89 -12.98 -2.18 9.10
CA GLY A 89 -13.64 -3.30 9.72
C GLY A 89 -14.99 -3.51 9.07
N CYS A 90 -15.42 -4.75 9.02
CA CYS A 90 -16.73 -5.08 8.53
C CYS A 90 -17.58 -5.48 9.73
N ARG A 91 -18.70 -4.78 9.91
CA ARG A 91 -19.60 -5.12 10.98
C ARG A 91 -20.71 -5.99 10.40
N THR A 92 -20.77 -7.21 10.86
CA THR A 92 -21.86 -8.10 10.46
C THR A 92 -22.94 -8.04 11.52
N ARG A 93 -24.15 -8.23 11.08
CA ARG A 93 -25.27 -8.26 11.98
C ARG A 93 -25.86 -9.62 12.07
#